data_9e21c9ba4d783bfbdc49a3be5993e2d9
#
_entry.id   9e21c9ba4d783bfbdc49a3be5993e2d9
#
_cell.length_a   1.000
_cell.length_b   1.000
_cell.length_c   1.000
_cell.angle_alpha   90.00
_cell.angle_beta   90.00
_cell.angle_gamma   90.00
#
_symmetry.space_group_name_H-M   'P 1'
#
loop_
_entity.id
_entity.type
_entity.pdbx_description
1 polymer ?
#
loop_
_entity_poly.entity_id
_entity_poly.type
_entity_poly.pdbx_seq_one_letter_code
_entity_poly.pdbx_strand_id
1 'polypeptide(L)'
;LNEVIDKHLISYFSHTYANVISRRCGGQSLTDIRHKIKVSCGFPAGVRGSKSNKAIGVCWGEGASTAGNIEIFISPTIEDSSRVIDILIHELIHAILPEGEGHGKNFRACAKRLNLTGKMTATVASDVLLYDIQKMLKDVGEYPHAKMQMGNHKKQTTRMIKHECIDCGAIWRMSRKYIPQCCPNCAADYDE
;
A
#
# COMPACT_ATOMS: atom_id res chain seq x y z
N LEU A 1 14.02 9.36 2.98
CA LEU A 1 12.65 9.55 3.54
C LEU A 1 12.69 9.84 5.04
N ASN A 2 13.50 9.13 5.82
CA ASN A 2 13.62 9.43 7.26
C ASN A 2 14.05 10.88 7.50
N GLU A 3 15.00 11.38 6.73
CA GLU A 3 15.50 12.76 6.85
C GLU A 3 14.41 13.80 6.61
N VAL A 4 13.54 13.60 5.62
CA VAL A 4 12.41 14.52 5.38
C VAL A 4 11.40 14.52 6.53
N ILE A 5 11.17 13.35 7.16
CA ILE A 5 10.32 13.29 8.35
C ILE A 5 10.94 14.12 9.47
N ASP A 6 12.23 13.91 9.78
CA ASP A 6 12.91 14.50 10.91
C ASP A 6 13.11 16.02 10.75
N LYS A 7 13.50 16.46 9.57
CA LYS A 7 13.75 17.88 9.29
C LYS A 7 12.48 18.71 9.05
N HIS A 8 11.46 18.13 8.43
CA HIS A 8 10.32 18.89 7.92
C HIS A 8 8.96 18.41 8.39
N LEU A 9 8.63 17.11 8.26
CA LEU A 9 7.25 16.66 8.44
C LEU A 9 6.79 16.71 9.89
N ILE A 10 7.66 16.49 10.87
CA ILE A 10 7.31 16.65 12.30
C ILE A 10 6.80 18.06 12.56
N SER A 11 7.54 19.08 12.09
CA SER A 11 7.15 20.48 12.22
C SER A 11 5.89 20.81 11.41
N TYR A 12 5.79 20.30 10.18
CA TYR A 12 4.63 20.51 9.32
C TYR A 12 3.34 19.95 9.92
N PHE A 13 3.36 18.74 10.47
CA PHE A 13 2.22 18.15 11.18
C PHE A 13 1.80 18.95 12.43
N SER A 14 2.76 19.54 13.12
CA SER A 14 2.49 20.37 14.29
C SER A 14 1.87 21.72 13.88
N HIS A 15 2.43 22.41 12.92
CA HIS A 15 1.94 23.71 12.45
C HIS A 15 0.53 23.62 11.81
N THR A 16 0.22 22.53 11.11
CA THR A 16 -1.08 22.33 10.47
C THR A 16 -2.16 21.79 11.41
N TYR A 17 -1.85 21.61 12.69
CA TYR A 17 -2.76 21.06 13.70
C TYR A 17 -3.20 19.60 13.45
N ALA A 18 -2.55 18.86 12.57
CA ALA A 18 -2.85 17.44 12.33
C ALA A 18 -2.66 16.61 13.61
N ASN A 19 -1.61 16.87 14.37
CA ASN A 19 -1.35 16.23 15.66
C ASN A 19 -2.46 16.50 16.71
N VAL A 20 -3.04 17.70 16.70
CA VAL A 20 -4.15 18.05 17.60
C VAL A 20 -5.42 17.27 17.25
N ILE A 21 -5.72 17.13 15.96
CA ILE A 21 -6.86 16.33 15.50
C ILE A 21 -6.66 14.88 15.92
N SER A 22 -5.49 14.32 15.68
CA SER A 22 -5.17 12.95 16.04
C SER A 22 -5.37 12.70 17.54
N ARG A 23 -4.79 13.50 18.41
CA ARG A 23 -4.94 13.36 19.86
C ARG A 23 -6.40 13.45 20.34
N ARG A 24 -7.22 14.31 19.73
CA ARG A 24 -8.65 14.43 20.06
C ARG A 24 -9.47 13.18 19.77
N CYS A 25 -9.04 12.35 18.82
CA CYS A 25 -9.73 11.09 18.48
C CYS A 25 -9.04 9.85 19.04
N GLY A 26 -8.12 10.02 20.01
CA GLY A 26 -7.41 8.92 20.67
C GLY A 26 -6.13 8.44 19.95
N GLY A 27 -5.70 9.16 18.92
CA GLY A 27 -4.42 8.93 18.25
C GLY A 27 -3.24 9.64 18.95
N GLN A 28 -2.10 9.62 18.30
CA GLN A 28 -0.84 10.15 18.82
C GLN A 28 -0.32 11.29 17.95
N SER A 29 0.65 12.06 18.42
CA SER A 29 1.35 13.00 17.54
C SER A 29 2.47 12.32 16.78
N LEU A 30 2.85 12.89 15.64
CA LEU A 30 3.98 12.37 14.86
C LEU A 30 5.29 12.41 15.67
N THR A 31 5.46 13.43 16.51
CA THR A 31 6.63 13.55 17.40
C THR A 31 6.71 12.38 18.38
N ASP A 32 5.59 12.01 18.98
CA ASP A 32 5.54 10.97 20.01
C ASP A 32 5.88 9.58 19.45
N ILE A 33 5.44 9.29 18.21
CA ILE A 33 5.61 7.98 17.57
C ILE A 33 6.78 7.89 16.60
N ARG A 34 7.51 8.99 16.34
CA ARG A 34 8.57 9.03 15.33
C ARG A 34 9.60 7.92 15.48
N HIS A 35 9.98 7.60 16.71
CA HIS A 35 10.96 6.55 17.01
C HIS A 35 10.51 5.13 16.59
N LYS A 36 9.20 4.90 16.48
CA LYS A 36 8.60 3.64 16.04
C LYS A 36 8.47 3.54 14.52
N ILE A 37 8.47 4.67 13.81
CA ILE A 37 8.20 4.70 12.36
C ILE A 37 9.42 4.21 11.58
N LYS A 38 9.19 3.20 10.74
CA LYS A 38 10.14 2.67 9.75
C LYS A 38 9.56 2.86 8.36
N VAL A 39 10.32 3.50 7.46
CA VAL A 39 9.89 3.73 6.08
C VAL A 39 10.80 2.97 5.14
N SER A 40 10.20 2.16 4.28
CA SER A 40 10.89 1.31 3.32
C SER A 40 10.33 1.50 1.91
N CYS A 41 11.22 1.39 0.90
CA CYS A 41 10.80 1.23 -0.48
C CYS A 41 10.57 -0.26 -0.75
N GLY A 42 9.35 -0.64 -1.11
CA GLY A 42 9.02 -2.04 -1.32
C GLY A 42 7.56 -2.26 -1.67
N PHE A 43 7.26 -3.49 -2.08
CA PHE A 43 5.87 -3.89 -2.30
C PHE A 43 5.21 -4.24 -0.97
N PRO A 44 4.04 -3.68 -0.67
CA PRO A 44 3.31 -4.02 0.54
C PRO A 44 3.01 -5.52 0.62
N ALA A 45 3.15 -6.12 1.81
CA ALA A 45 2.79 -7.52 2.04
C ALA A 45 1.30 -7.77 1.79
N GLY A 46 0.96 -8.95 1.33
CA GLY A 46 -0.43 -9.33 1.00
C GLY A 46 -0.84 -9.02 -0.43
N VAL A 47 0.01 -8.34 -1.18
CA VAL A 47 -0.22 -7.86 -2.54
C VAL A 47 0.32 -8.87 -3.56
N ARG A 48 -0.09 -10.16 -3.46
CA ARG A 48 0.27 -11.16 -4.48
C ARG A 48 -0.55 -10.98 -5.74
N GLY A 49 0.11 -10.47 -6.81
CA GLY A 49 -0.26 -10.72 -8.20
C GLY A 49 -1.69 -10.40 -8.67
N SER A 50 -2.48 -9.71 -7.85
CA SER A 50 -3.83 -9.30 -8.25
C SER A 50 -3.74 -8.07 -9.16
N LYS A 51 -4.53 -8.04 -10.23
CA LYS A 51 -4.70 -6.86 -11.10
C LYS A 51 -5.22 -5.62 -10.33
N SER A 52 -5.65 -5.79 -9.08
CA SER A 52 -6.17 -4.75 -8.20
C SER A 52 -5.11 -4.10 -7.30
N ASN A 53 -3.85 -4.53 -7.34
CA ASN A 53 -2.78 -3.99 -6.52
C ASN A 53 -2.34 -2.61 -6.99
N LYS A 54 -3.13 -1.65 -6.64
CA LYS A 54 -2.90 -0.24 -6.95
C LYS A 54 -2.45 0.57 -5.72
N ALA A 55 -2.24 -0.08 -4.58
CA ALA A 55 -1.71 0.60 -3.41
C ALA A 55 -0.26 1.03 -3.69
N ILE A 56 -0.04 2.34 -3.69
CA ILE A 56 1.27 2.97 -3.90
C ILE A 56 1.95 3.32 -2.59
N GLY A 57 1.21 3.32 -1.49
CA GLY A 57 1.66 3.41 -0.12
C GLY A 57 0.85 2.48 0.77
N VAL A 58 1.41 2.05 1.89
CA VAL A 58 0.72 1.28 2.94
C VAL A 58 1.38 1.58 4.29
N CYS A 59 0.54 1.80 5.30
CA CYS A 59 0.94 1.89 6.70
C CYS A 59 0.44 0.68 7.48
N TRP A 60 1.34 -0.05 8.13
CA TRP A 60 1.04 -1.12 9.07
C TRP A 60 1.21 -0.61 10.49
N GLY A 61 0.21 -0.81 11.33
CA GLY A 61 0.25 -0.43 12.76
C GLY A 61 1.22 -1.27 13.58
N GLU A 62 1.42 -0.87 14.82
CA GLU A 62 2.37 -1.51 15.77
C GLU A 62 2.10 -3.01 15.94
N GLY A 63 0.84 -3.43 15.90
CA GLY A 63 0.45 -4.85 16.03
C GLY A 63 0.93 -5.76 14.91
N ALA A 64 1.32 -5.22 13.77
CA ALA A 64 1.85 -5.99 12.64
C ALA A 64 3.36 -6.29 12.78
N SER A 65 4.07 -5.60 13.65
CA SER A 65 5.51 -5.73 13.86
C SER A 65 5.80 -6.40 15.20
N THR A 66 6.63 -7.44 15.22
CA THR A 66 7.06 -8.09 16.48
C THR A 66 7.88 -7.16 17.38
N ALA A 67 8.46 -6.09 16.80
CA ALA A 67 9.20 -5.06 17.54
C ALA A 67 8.32 -3.85 17.93
N GLY A 68 7.01 -3.88 17.63
CA GLY A 68 6.10 -2.76 17.90
C GLY A 68 6.38 -1.54 17.04
N ASN A 69 6.96 -1.71 15.84
CA ASN A 69 7.19 -0.62 14.91
C ASN A 69 5.95 -0.36 14.05
N ILE A 70 5.83 0.87 13.59
CA ILE A 70 4.89 1.27 12.53
C ILE A 70 5.66 1.20 11.22
N GLU A 71 5.23 0.30 10.32
CA GLU A 71 5.93 0.03 9.07
C GLU A 71 5.23 0.71 7.89
N ILE A 72 5.91 1.65 7.26
CA ILE A 72 5.40 2.35 6.07
C ILE A 72 6.16 1.86 4.84
N PHE A 73 5.42 1.40 3.83
CA PHE A 73 5.99 1.00 2.56
C PHE A 73 5.53 1.95 1.46
N ILE A 74 6.49 2.41 0.65
CA ILE A 74 6.22 3.19 -0.57
C ILE A 74 6.60 2.33 -1.77
N SER A 75 5.70 2.22 -2.74
CA SER A 75 5.88 1.36 -3.90
C SER A 75 7.10 1.76 -4.73
N PRO A 76 7.95 0.80 -5.12
CA PRO A 76 9.09 1.06 -6.00
C PRO A 76 8.69 1.41 -7.44
N THR A 77 7.40 1.48 -7.75
CA THR A 77 6.91 1.93 -9.05
C THR A 77 6.78 3.46 -9.14
N ILE A 78 7.09 4.18 -8.06
CA ILE A 78 7.03 5.65 -8.00
C ILE A 78 8.47 6.19 -7.95
N GLU A 79 8.79 7.14 -8.82
CA GLU A 79 10.10 7.81 -8.89
C GLU A 79 10.01 9.32 -8.66
N ASP A 80 8.84 9.91 -8.89
CA ASP A 80 8.63 11.35 -8.68
C ASP A 80 8.71 11.68 -7.20
N SER A 81 9.70 12.49 -6.83
CA SER A 81 10.01 12.83 -5.43
C SER A 81 8.86 13.54 -4.72
N SER A 82 8.15 14.42 -5.43
CA SER A 82 6.99 15.11 -4.85
C SER A 82 5.86 14.14 -4.57
N ARG A 83 5.65 13.19 -5.48
CA ARG A 83 4.65 12.14 -5.30
C ARG A 83 5.01 11.19 -4.15
N VAL A 84 6.28 10.87 -3.99
CA VAL A 84 6.77 10.04 -2.86
C VAL A 84 6.50 10.72 -1.53
N ILE A 85 6.72 12.04 -1.42
CA ILE A 85 6.48 12.79 -0.18
C ILE A 85 4.98 12.91 0.11
N ASP A 86 4.13 13.16 -0.87
CA ASP A 86 2.69 13.26 -0.63
C ASP A 86 2.08 11.91 -0.21
N ILE A 87 2.57 10.79 -0.78
CA ILE A 87 2.22 9.44 -0.32
C ILE A 87 2.70 9.24 1.12
N LEU A 88 3.92 9.62 1.44
CA LEU A 88 4.46 9.52 2.79
C LEU A 88 3.61 10.30 3.80
N ILE A 89 3.18 11.51 3.47
CA ILE A 89 2.27 12.31 4.31
C ILE A 89 0.94 11.58 4.51
N HIS A 90 0.38 10.96 3.46
CA HIS A 90 -0.84 10.15 3.55
C HIS A 90 -0.68 8.98 4.54
N GLU A 91 0.41 8.23 4.43
CA GLU A 91 0.67 7.08 5.31
C GLU A 91 1.00 7.52 6.75
N LEU A 92 1.64 8.67 6.93
CA LEU A 92 1.87 9.25 8.26
C LEU A 92 0.56 9.68 8.95
N ILE A 93 -0.49 10.05 8.20
CA ILE A 93 -1.82 10.28 8.80
C ILE A 93 -2.36 8.97 9.37
N HIS A 94 -2.22 7.85 8.66
CA HIS A 94 -2.61 6.55 9.21
C HIS A 94 -1.81 6.19 10.46
N ALA A 95 -0.51 6.49 10.47
CA ALA A 95 0.37 6.22 11.60
C ALA A 95 -0.04 6.97 12.88
N ILE A 96 -0.49 8.23 12.77
CA ILE A 96 -0.87 9.03 13.95
C ILE A 96 -2.31 8.79 14.42
N LEU A 97 -3.19 8.28 13.57
CA LEU A 97 -4.59 8.02 13.91
C LEU A 97 -4.76 6.67 14.62
N PRO A 98 -5.85 6.48 15.38
CA PRO A 98 -6.15 5.19 15.97
C PRO A 98 -6.26 4.09 14.92
N GLU A 99 -5.82 2.89 15.28
CA GLU A 99 -5.94 1.73 14.41
C GLU A 99 -7.42 1.49 14.05
N GLY A 100 -7.69 1.18 12.77
CA GLY A 100 -9.04 0.97 12.25
C GLY A 100 -9.79 2.23 11.79
N GLU A 101 -9.26 3.46 12.00
CA GLU A 101 -9.90 4.70 11.50
C GLU A 101 -10.07 4.69 9.97
N GLY A 102 -9.17 4.05 9.23
CA GLY A 102 -9.18 4.01 7.77
C GLY A 102 -9.17 5.43 7.17
N HIS A 103 -10.01 5.67 6.15
CA HIS A 103 -10.13 6.99 5.49
C HIS A 103 -11.37 7.75 5.96
N GLY A 104 -11.73 7.61 7.24
CA GLY A 104 -12.92 8.18 7.85
C GLY A 104 -12.86 9.69 8.07
N LYS A 105 -13.71 10.15 9.02
CA LYS A 105 -13.87 11.58 9.33
C LYS A 105 -12.56 12.22 9.81
N ASN A 106 -11.84 11.54 10.70
CA ASN A 106 -10.63 12.08 11.32
C ASN A 106 -9.48 12.10 10.31
N PHE A 107 -9.34 11.04 9.49
CA PHE A 107 -8.39 11.02 8.38
C PHE A 107 -8.62 12.21 7.44
N ARG A 108 -9.87 12.41 7.00
CA ARG A 108 -10.24 13.54 6.13
C ARG A 108 -9.91 14.89 6.77
N ALA A 109 -10.13 15.04 8.07
CA ALA A 109 -9.79 16.28 8.77
C ALA A 109 -8.28 16.54 8.78
N CYS A 110 -7.46 15.53 9.07
CA CYS A 110 -5.99 15.62 8.99
C CYS A 110 -5.51 15.90 7.57
N ALA A 111 -6.00 15.14 6.58
CA ALA A 111 -5.62 15.29 5.17
C ALA A 111 -5.87 16.70 4.65
N LYS A 112 -7.05 17.28 4.94
CA LYS A 112 -7.36 18.67 4.56
C LYS A 112 -6.43 19.68 5.22
N ARG A 113 -6.06 19.49 6.49
CA ARG A 113 -5.12 20.38 7.20
C ARG A 113 -3.71 20.29 6.66
N LEU A 114 -3.33 19.14 6.17
CA LEU A 114 -2.04 18.89 5.51
C LEU A 114 -2.06 19.22 4.00
N ASN A 115 -3.10 19.91 3.53
CA ASN A 115 -3.26 20.30 2.13
C ASN A 115 -3.26 19.13 1.13
N LEU A 116 -3.71 17.95 1.58
CA LEU A 116 -4.01 16.84 0.67
C LEU A 116 -5.43 16.99 0.10
N THR A 117 -5.58 16.71 -1.19
CA THR A 117 -6.82 16.84 -1.96
C THR A 117 -7.21 15.53 -2.63
N GLY A 118 -8.37 15.51 -3.29
CA GLY A 118 -8.87 14.36 -4.02
C GLY A 118 -9.66 13.38 -3.16
N LYS A 119 -9.77 12.14 -3.65
CA LYS A 119 -10.46 11.06 -2.94
C LYS A 119 -9.61 10.60 -1.75
N MET A 120 -10.21 10.46 -0.56
CA MET A 120 -9.44 10.13 0.67
C MET A 120 -8.64 8.82 0.57
N THR A 121 -9.09 7.87 -0.22
CA THR A 121 -8.35 6.62 -0.52
C THR A 121 -7.28 6.77 -1.61
N ALA A 122 -7.13 7.96 -2.21
CA ALA A 122 -6.19 8.25 -3.28
C ALA A 122 -5.92 9.76 -3.33
N THR A 123 -5.41 10.29 -2.23
CA THR A 123 -5.11 11.72 -2.11
C THR A 123 -3.90 12.11 -2.96
N VAL A 124 -3.85 13.38 -3.30
CA VAL A 124 -2.72 14.04 -3.96
C VAL A 124 -2.43 15.37 -3.27
N ALA A 125 -1.21 15.85 -3.39
CA ALA A 125 -0.84 17.18 -2.89
C ALA A 125 -1.62 18.27 -3.64
N SER A 126 -2.09 19.28 -2.92
CA SER A 126 -2.54 20.55 -3.52
C SER A 126 -1.35 21.38 -3.97
N ASP A 127 -1.59 22.45 -4.74
CA ASP A 127 -0.53 23.37 -5.17
C ASP A 127 0.24 23.98 -3.97
N VAL A 128 -0.47 24.24 -2.87
CA VAL A 128 0.14 24.74 -1.62
C VAL A 128 1.10 23.68 -1.04
N LEU A 129 0.67 22.44 -0.95
CA LEU A 129 1.52 21.35 -0.45
C LEU A 129 2.68 21.07 -1.41
N LEU A 130 2.45 21.11 -2.72
CA LEU A 130 3.53 20.93 -3.71
C LEU A 130 4.62 22.00 -3.55
N TYR A 131 4.24 23.26 -3.32
CA TYR A 131 5.20 24.31 -3.04
C TYR A 131 6.04 24.03 -1.79
N ASP A 132 5.42 23.57 -0.70
CA ASP A 132 6.12 23.21 0.52
C ASP A 132 7.02 21.98 0.29
N ILE A 133 6.55 20.97 -0.43
CA ILE A 133 7.34 19.78 -0.81
C ILE A 133 8.58 20.19 -1.61
N GLN A 134 8.45 21.11 -2.58
CA GLN A 134 9.59 21.61 -3.36
C GLN A 134 10.66 22.27 -2.47
N LYS A 135 10.24 22.98 -1.41
CA LYS A 135 11.19 23.53 -0.43
C LYS A 135 11.89 22.43 0.36
N MET A 136 11.15 21.41 0.81
CA MET A 136 11.72 20.25 1.52
C MET A 136 12.74 19.53 0.64
N LEU A 137 12.44 19.31 -0.65
CA LEU A 137 13.34 18.67 -1.60
C LEU A 137 14.62 19.45 -1.85
N LYS A 138 14.58 20.79 -1.82
CA LYS A 138 15.79 21.60 -1.93
C LYS A 138 16.77 21.38 -0.76
N ASP A 139 16.26 21.01 0.41
CA ASP A 139 17.08 20.79 1.60
C ASP A 139 17.56 19.33 1.71
N VAL A 140 16.68 18.36 1.44
CA VAL A 140 17.00 16.94 1.62
C VAL A 140 17.42 16.21 0.32
N GLY A 141 17.27 16.86 -0.83
CA GLY A 141 17.55 16.27 -2.15
C GLY A 141 16.39 15.43 -2.71
N GLU A 142 16.54 15.04 -3.96
CA GLU A 142 15.57 14.21 -4.67
C GLU A 142 15.58 12.77 -4.13
N TYR A 143 14.46 12.06 -4.31
CA TYR A 143 14.34 10.66 -3.95
C TYR A 143 15.23 9.78 -4.86
N PRO A 144 16.25 9.10 -4.32
CA PRO A 144 17.30 8.46 -5.13
C PRO A 144 16.90 7.09 -5.68
N HIS A 145 15.62 6.87 -5.99
CA HIS A 145 15.10 5.60 -6.48
C HIS A 145 14.55 5.75 -7.90
N ALA A 146 15.09 4.97 -8.83
CA ALA A 146 14.53 4.86 -10.17
C ALA A 146 13.34 3.88 -10.18
N LYS A 147 12.30 4.25 -10.91
CA LYS A 147 11.05 3.50 -11.03
C LYS A 147 11.27 2.07 -11.52
N MET A 148 10.77 1.11 -10.76
CA MET A 148 10.68 -0.27 -11.21
C MET A 148 9.62 -0.42 -12.30
N GLN A 149 10.05 -0.91 -13.46
CA GLN A 149 9.13 -1.35 -14.50
C GLN A 149 8.62 -2.74 -14.16
N MET A 150 7.34 -2.84 -13.79
CA MET A 150 6.67 -4.13 -13.64
C MET A 150 6.53 -4.75 -15.02
N GLY A 151 7.49 -5.60 -15.39
CA GLY A 151 7.54 -6.26 -16.69
C GLY A 151 6.22 -6.97 -16.99
N ASN A 152 5.85 -7.00 -18.26
CA ASN A 152 4.77 -7.85 -18.76
C ASN A 152 5.18 -9.32 -18.58
N HIS A 153 5.04 -9.86 -17.38
CA HIS A 153 5.12 -11.29 -17.19
C HIS A 153 4.12 -11.93 -18.13
N LYS A 154 4.61 -12.71 -19.10
CA LYS A 154 3.72 -13.50 -19.96
C LYS A 154 2.74 -14.21 -19.04
N LYS A 155 1.47 -13.90 -19.19
CA LYS A 155 0.43 -14.61 -18.45
C LYS A 155 0.62 -16.08 -18.73
N GLN A 156 0.66 -16.89 -17.68
CA GLN A 156 0.65 -18.34 -17.82
C GLN A 156 -0.57 -18.71 -18.67
N THR A 157 -0.34 -19.15 -19.91
CA THR A 157 -1.39 -19.48 -20.86
C THR A 157 -1.94 -20.89 -20.63
N THR A 158 -1.18 -21.73 -19.92
CA THR A 158 -1.59 -23.08 -19.55
C THR A 158 -2.37 -23.03 -18.24
N ARG A 159 -3.68 -22.87 -18.30
CA ARG A 159 -4.57 -23.13 -17.17
C ARG A 159 -4.86 -24.61 -17.09
N MET A 160 -4.60 -25.20 -15.94
CA MET A 160 -5.15 -26.50 -15.61
C MET A 160 -6.69 -26.40 -15.50
N ILE A 161 -7.40 -27.16 -16.30
CA ILE A 161 -8.86 -27.19 -16.32
C ILE A 161 -9.31 -28.13 -15.20
N LYS A 162 -10.33 -27.69 -14.43
CA LYS A 162 -11.01 -28.56 -13.47
C LYS A 162 -11.89 -29.53 -14.25
N HIS A 163 -11.72 -30.81 -14.01
CA HIS A 163 -12.61 -31.88 -14.45
C HIS A 163 -13.26 -32.50 -13.23
N GLU A 164 -14.51 -32.90 -13.35
CA GLU A 164 -15.29 -33.58 -12.33
C GLU A 164 -16.01 -34.76 -12.98
N CYS A 165 -15.79 -35.95 -12.45
CA CYS A 165 -16.45 -37.12 -12.98
C CYS A 165 -17.92 -37.15 -12.56
N ILE A 166 -18.82 -37.36 -13.53
CA ILE A 166 -20.26 -37.40 -13.30
C ILE A 166 -20.64 -38.64 -12.45
N ASP A 167 -19.93 -39.75 -12.65
CA ASP A 167 -20.27 -41.03 -11.99
C ASP A 167 -19.76 -41.12 -10.55
N CYS A 168 -18.51 -40.71 -10.30
CA CYS A 168 -17.90 -40.89 -8.97
C CYS A 168 -17.60 -39.57 -8.24
N GLY A 169 -17.84 -38.40 -8.83
CA GLY A 169 -17.58 -37.12 -8.22
C GLY A 169 -16.09 -36.76 -8.04
N ALA A 170 -15.17 -37.56 -8.56
CA ALA A 170 -13.75 -37.27 -8.46
C ALA A 170 -13.37 -36.01 -9.19
N ILE A 171 -12.53 -35.17 -8.54
CA ILE A 171 -12.09 -33.88 -9.11
C ILE A 171 -10.59 -33.94 -9.36
N TRP A 172 -10.18 -33.59 -10.58
CA TRP A 172 -8.77 -33.40 -10.93
C TRP A 172 -8.54 -32.18 -11.80
N ARG A 173 -7.27 -31.76 -11.93
CA ARG A 173 -6.89 -30.61 -12.73
C ARG A 173 -5.75 -30.98 -13.65
N MET A 174 -5.93 -30.77 -14.96
CA MET A 174 -4.90 -31.01 -15.95
C MET A 174 -5.01 -30.05 -17.14
N SER A 175 -3.99 -30.02 -17.98
CA SER A 175 -4.03 -29.22 -19.20
C SER A 175 -4.89 -29.89 -20.27
N ARG A 176 -5.47 -29.10 -21.17
CA ARG A 176 -6.29 -29.60 -22.28
C ARG A 176 -5.62 -30.72 -23.10
N LYS A 177 -4.29 -30.64 -23.21
CA LYS A 177 -3.51 -31.61 -24.00
C LYS A 177 -3.50 -33.02 -23.42
N TYR A 178 -3.74 -33.15 -22.12
CA TYR A 178 -3.58 -34.42 -21.39
C TYR A 178 -4.87 -34.88 -20.70
N ILE A 179 -6.03 -34.48 -21.23
CA ILE A 179 -7.32 -34.97 -20.71
C ILE A 179 -7.40 -36.48 -21.01
N PRO A 180 -7.56 -37.33 -20.01
CA PRO A 180 -7.71 -38.76 -20.23
C PRO A 180 -9.05 -39.08 -20.89
N GLN A 181 -9.15 -40.20 -21.59
CA GLN A 181 -10.40 -40.64 -22.22
C GLN A 181 -11.43 -41.16 -21.21
N CYS A 182 -10.97 -41.54 -20.03
CA CYS A 182 -11.83 -42.05 -18.95
C CYS A 182 -11.40 -41.48 -17.59
N CYS A 183 -12.30 -41.55 -16.62
CA CYS A 183 -12.03 -41.15 -15.25
C CYS A 183 -10.88 -41.92 -14.63
N PRO A 184 -9.83 -41.25 -14.14
CA PRO A 184 -8.69 -41.96 -13.51
C PRO A 184 -9.06 -42.66 -12.20
N ASN A 185 -10.24 -42.39 -11.61
CA ASN A 185 -10.66 -43.01 -10.35
C ASN A 185 -11.63 -44.18 -10.56
N CYS A 186 -12.61 -44.09 -11.44
CA CYS A 186 -13.62 -45.13 -11.62
C CYS A 186 -13.62 -45.75 -13.03
N ALA A 187 -12.74 -45.29 -13.93
CA ALA A 187 -12.63 -45.71 -15.34
C ALA A 187 -13.89 -45.48 -16.18
N ALA A 188 -14.84 -44.68 -15.72
CA ALA A 188 -15.99 -44.26 -16.54
C ALA A 188 -15.52 -43.41 -17.71
N ASP A 189 -16.04 -43.71 -18.93
CA ASP A 189 -15.71 -42.92 -20.12
C ASP A 189 -16.28 -41.51 -20.04
N TYR A 190 -15.60 -40.54 -20.67
CA TYR A 190 -16.17 -39.22 -20.90
C TYR A 190 -16.93 -39.26 -22.22
N ASP A 191 -18.23 -39.04 -22.13
CA ASP A 191 -19.01 -38.75 -23.31
C ASP A 191 -18.55 -37.42 -23.90
N GLU A 192 -18.32 -37.38 -25.22
CA GLU A 192 -17.86 -36.20 -25.96
C GLU A 192 -18.83 -35.03 -25.89
#